data_f9157a23af2ca0db5a7b109abfbb6a65
#
_entry.id   f9157a23af2ca0db5a7b109abfbb6a65
#
_cell.length_a   1.000
_cell.length_b   1.000
_cell.length_c   1.000
_cell.angle_alpha   90.00
_cell.angle_beta   90.00
_cell.angle_gamma   90.00
#
_symmetry.space_group_name_H-M   'P 1'
#
loop_
_entity.id
_entity.type
_entity.pdbx_description
1 polymer ?
#
loop_
_entity_poly.entity_id
_entity_poly.type
_entity_poly.pdbx_seq_one_letter_code
_entity_poly.pdbx_strand_id
1 'polypeptide(L)'
;MASEEEIFTRVIVRYSKKIFPEYRYVPGIHPHPMRDEEGHSFGIEEGEIESWSVDEWKRNEDYLYGVDLYNNHYYWESHEAWEGLWRAVKPHSKPHKFLQGLIKLSASILKIRMAKQVPMDLVGAQRLAKSGFELLKPIKNDREAYMGVELISHLKKMKKYLEPVMNDTIIEVNNDVPIIE
;
A
#
# COMPACT_ATOMS: atom_id res chain seq x y z
N MET A 1 -4.17 -40.45 -6.66
CA MET A 1 -4.60 -39.81 -5.41
C MET A 1 -3.94 -38.46 -5.37
N ALA A 2 -4.69 -37.42 -5.71
CA ALA A 2 -4.21 -36.04 -5.66
C ALA A 2 -4.10 -35.66 -4.18
N SER A 3 -2.93 -35.21 -3.76
CA SER A 3 -2.70 -34.61 -2.44
C SER A 3 -3.57 -33.36 -2.32
N GLU A 4 -4.43 -33.31 -1.31
CA GLU A 4 -5.08 -32.10 -0.86
C GLU A 4 -3.97 -31.15 -0.38
N GLU A 5 -3.57 -30.20 -1.23
CA GLU A 5 -2.85 -29.03 -0.77
C GLU A 5 -3.81 -28.25 0.12
N GLU A 6 -3.58 -28.28 1.43
CA GLU A 6 -4.21 -27.37 2.39
C GLU A 6 -3.90 -25.94 1.91
N ILE A 7 -4.87 -25.33 1.26
CA ILE A 7 -4.84 -23.88 0.97
C ILE A 7 -4.99 -23.19 2.33
N PHE A 8 -3.87 -22.91 2.99
CA PHE A 8 -3.82 -22.02 4.15
C PHE A 8 -4.27 -20.64 3.69
N THR A 9 -5.56 -20.40 3.74
CA THR A 9 -6.14 -19.08 3.50
C THR A 9 -5.70 -18.19 4.66
N ARG A 10 -4.73 -17.32 4.42
CA ARG A 10 -4.25 -16.35 5.43
C ARG A 10 -5.44 -15.51 5.88
N VAL A 11 -5.80 -15.60 7.15
CA VAL A 11 -6.82 -14.74 7.74
C VAL A 11 -6.20 -13.34 7.89
N ILE A 12 -6.73 -12.37 7.14
CA ILE A 12 -6.32 -10.98 7.21
C ILE A 12 -7.24 -10.26 8.19
N VAL A 13 -6.64 -9.76 9.29
CA VAL A 13 -7.37 -8.98 10.30
C VAL A 13 -7.77 -7.64 9.70
N ARG A 14 -9.00 -7.22 9.99
CA ARG A 14 -9.54 -5.90 9.64
C ARG A 14 -9.41 -4.95 10.82
N TYR A 15 -8.92 -3.75 10.56
CA TYR A 15 -8.72 -2.69 11.56
C TYR A 15 -9.74 -1.57 11.45
N SER A 16 -10.34 -1.37 10.27
CA SER A 16 -11.37 -0.37 10.01
C SER A 16 -12.76 -1.00 9.79
N LYS A 17 -13.81 -0.18 9.90
CA LYS A 17 -15.19 -0.59 9.61
C LYS A 17 -15.63 -0.25 8.18
N LYS A 18 -14.79 0.47 7.42
CA LYS A 18 -15.13 0.90 6.06
C LYS A 18 -15.27 -0.31 5.12
N ILE A 19 -16.22 -0.23 4.20
CA ILE A 19 -16.47 -1.26 3.19
C ILE A 19 -15.43 -1.14 2.09
N PHE A 20 -14.95 -2.26 1.56
CA PHE A 20 -14.06 -2.25 0.43
C PHE A 20 -14.77 -1.80 -0.85
N PRO A 21 -14.03 -1.13 -1.78
CA PRO A 21 -14.54 -0.85 -3.11
C PRO A 21 -14.92 -2.14 -3.86
N GLU A 22 -15.77 -2.00 -4.87
CA GLU A 22 -16.28 -3.13 -5.67
C GLU A 22 -15.17 -3.89 -6.40
N TYR A 23 -14.12 -3.20 -6.81
CA TYR A 23 -12.96 -3.81 -7.47
C TYR A 23 -11.64 -3.18 -7.00
N ARG A 24 -10.55 -3.92 -7.20
CA ARG A 24 -9.17 -3.49 -6.97
C ARG A 24 -8.67 -2.83 -8.23
N TYR A 25 -8.51 -1.52 -8.24
CA TYR A 25 -8.12 -0.81 -9.45
C TYR A 25 -6.71 -1.19 -9.93
N VAL A 26 -6.64 -1.54 -11.21
CA VAL A 26 -5.39 -1.69 -11.96
C VAL A 26 -5.54 -0.88 -13.24
N PRO A 27 -4.70 0.13 -13.49
CA PRO A 27 -4.72 0.91 -14.71
C PRO A 27 -4.69 0.04 -15.98
N GLY A 28 -5.56 0.34 -16.94
CA GLY A 28 -5.67 -0.42 -18.19
C GLY A 28 -6.49 -1.71 -18.11
N ILE A 29 -6.95 -2.12 -16.91
CA ILE A 29 -7.82 -3.29 -16.72
C ILE A 29 -9.21 -2.87 -16.29
N HIS A 30 -9.31 -1.92 -15.36
CA HIS A 30 -10.58 -1.48 -14.78
C HIS A 30 -10.84 0.00 -15.11
N PRO A 31 -12.13 0.45 -15.09
CA PRO A 31 -12.45 1.86 -15.18
C PRO A 31 -11.76 2.65 -14.05
N HIS A 32 -11.34 3.87 -14.37
CA HIS A 32 -10.64 4.70 -13.37
C HIS A 32 -11.60 5.10 -12.23
N PRO A 33 -11.29 4.81 -10.97
CA PRO A 33 -12.22 4.97 -9.87
C PRO A 33 -12.94 6.32 -9.80
N MET A 34 -12.23 7.42 -10.07
CA MET A 34 -12.75 8.79 -9.90
C MET A 34 -13.10 9.50 -11.22
N ARG A 35 -12.59 9.04 -12.38
CA ARG A 35 -12.72 9.75 -13.65
C ARG A 35 -13.77 9.15 -14.58
N ASP A 36 -13.89 7.84 -14.56
CA ASP A 36 -14.79 7.11 -15.42
C ASP A 36 -16.16 6.96 -14.72
N GLU A 37 -17.25 7.09 -15.47
CA GLU A 37 -18.61 6.99 -14.94
C GLU A 37 -18.88 5.64 -14.24
N GLU A 38 -18.22 4.59 -14.69
CA GLU A 38 -18.29 3.23 -14.10
C GLU A 38 -17.29 3.04 -12.93
N GLY A 39 -16.57 4.10 -12.55
CA GLY A 39 -15.59 4.06 -11.47
C GLY A 39 -16.27 4.00 -10.09
N HIS A 40 -15.77 3.10 -9.21
CA HIS A 40 -16.37 2.87 -7.88
C HIS A 40 -16.40 4.11 -6.95
N SER A 41 -15.68 5.17 -7.28
CA SER A 41 -15.65 6.45 -6.56
C SER A 41 -16.04 7.64 -7.44
N PHE A 42 -16.66 7.39 -8.61
CA PHE A 42 -17.08 8.45 -9.51
C PHE A 42 -18.11 9.37 -8.83
N GLY A 43 -17.87 10.68 -8.91
CA GLY A 43 -18.74 11.68 -8.31
C GLY A 43 -18.69 11.77 -6.78
N ILE A 44 -17.84 11.00 -6.13
CA ILE A 44 -17.59 11.13 -4.69
C ILE A 44 -16.55 12.24 -4.48
N GLU A 45 -16.97 13.32 -3.81
CA GLU A 45 -16.04 14.35 -3.35
C GLU A 45 -15.32 13.85 -2.09
N GLU A 46 -14.00 13.73 -2.17
CA GLU A 46 -13.19 13.47 -0.99
C GLU A 46 -13.15 14.72 -0.12
N GLY A 47 -13.60 14.60 1.14
CA GLY A 47 -13.49 15.68 2.10
C GLY A 47 -12.01 15.97 2.40
N GLU A 48 -11.65 17.26 2.49
CA GLU A 48 -10.32 17.65 2.92
C GLU A 48 -10.10 17.26 4.40
N ILE A 49 -8.99 16.60 4.67
CA ILE A 49 -8.52 16.34 6.04
C ILE A 49 -7.72 17.56 6.48
N GLU A 50 -8.33 18.44 7.28
CA GLU A 50 -7.67 19.67 7.74
C GLU A 50 -6.43 19.39 8.58
N SER A 51 -6.55 18.49 9.54
CA SER A 51 -5.44 18.05 10.40
C SER A 51 -5.82 16.78 11.15
N TRP A 52 -4.81 16.01 11.56
CA TRP A 52 -5.00 14.86 12.45
C TRP A 52 -3.79 14.66 13.36
N SER A 53 -4.02 14.05 14.54
CA SER A 53 -2.95 13.72 15.47
C SER A 53 -2.40 12.33 15.19
N VAL A 54 -1.08 12.26 15.00
CA VAL A 54 -0.36 10.98 14.77
C VAL A 54 -0.44 10.06 15.98
N ASP A 55 -0.55 10.61 17.18
CA ASP A 55 -0.67 9.82 18.42
C ASP A 55 -2.02 9.10 18.52
N GLU A 56 -3.01 9.55 17.75
CA GLU A 56 -4.35 8.95 17.68
C GLU A 56 -4.52 7.97 16.48
N TRP A 57 -3.44 7.54 15.87
CA TRP A 57 -3.48 6.66 14.68
C TRP A 57 -4.39 5.42 14.88
N LYS A 58 -4.48 4.87 16.10
CA LYS A 58 -5.34 3.73 16.44
C LYS A 58 -6.83 4.01 16.28
N ARG A 59 -7.23 5.28 16.23
CA ARG A 59 -8.63 5.73 16.06
C ARG A 59 -8.85 6.39 14.72
N ASN A 60 -7.80 6.58 13.93
CA ASN A 60 -7.91 7.18 12.61
C ASN A 60 -8.40 6.13 11.60
N GLU A 61 -9.70 6.18 11.31
CA GLU A 61 -10.36 5.23 10.40
C GLU A 61 -9.77 5.26 8.97
N ASP A 62 -9.29 6.42 8.49
CA ASP A 62 -8.69 6.52 7.15
C ASP A 62 -7.32 5.84 7.11
N TYR A 63 -6.51 6.01 8.18
CA TYR A 63 -5.24 5.34 8.30
C TYR A 63 -5.41 3.81 8.35
N LEU A 64 -6.29 3.34 9.23
CA LEU A 64 -6.59 1.92 9.41
C LEU A 64 -7.20 1.31 8.14
N TYR A 65 -8.05 2.06 7.45
CA TYR A 65 -8.61 1.64 6.17
C TYR A 65 -7.54 1.48 5.10
N GLY A 66 -6.59 2.41 5.02
CA GLY A 66 -5.44 2.28 4.12
C GLY A 66 -4.62 1.00 4.39
N VAL A 67 -4.45 0.61 5.68
CA VAL A 67 -3.82 -0.66 6.06
C VAL A 67 -4.65 -1.85 5.59
N ASP A 68 -5.96 -1.82 5.81
CA ASP A 68 -6.87 -2.88 5.37
C ASP A 68 -6.85 -3.05 3.84
N LEU A 69 -6.91 -1.93 3.12
CA LEU A 69 -6.85 -1.92 1.65
C LEU A 69 -5.54 -2.53 1.14
N TYR A 70 -4.40 -2.10 1.70
CA TYR A 70 -3.10 -2.65 1.35
C TYR A 70 -3.03 -4.16 1.59
N ASN A 71 -3.42 -4.60 2.77
CA ASN A 71 -3.38 -6.00 3.17
C ASN A 71 -4.31 -6.89 2.31
N ASN A 72 -5.35 -6.30 1.70
CA ASN A 72 -6.30 -6.98 0.81
C ASN A 72 -6.04 -6.68 -0.68
N HIS A 73 -4.83 -6.22 -1.02
CA HIS A 73 -4.37 -6.01 -2.40
C HIS A 73 -5.06 -4.86 -3.17
N TYR A 74 -5.70 -3.92 -2.48
CA TYR A 74 -6.24 -2.68 -3.04
C TYR A 74 -5.16 -1.60 -3.04
N TYR A 75 -4.10 -1.77 -3.85
CA TYR A 75 -2.90 -0.94 -3.75
C TYR A 75 -3.09 0.50 -4.23
N TRP A 76 -3.94 0.73 -5.21
CA TRP A 76 -4.28 2.08 -5.63
C TRP A 76 -5.11 2.79 -4.55
N GLU A 77 -6.15 2.11 -4.06
CA GLU A 77 -7.06 2.65 -3.06
C GLU A 77 -6.37 2.89 -1.71
N SER A 78 -5.41 2.04 -1.34
CA SER A 78 -4.59 2.28 -0.13
C SER A 78 -3.69 3.50 -0.27
N HIS A 79 -3.14 3.74 -1.47
CA HIS A 79 -2.37 4.94 -1.77
C HIS A 79 -3.24 6.19 -1.62
N GLU A 80 -4.44 6.23 -2.19
CA GLU A 80 -5.39 7.34 -2.08
C GLU A 80 -5.78 7.60 -0.60
N ALA A 81 -6.16 6.54 0.15
CA ALA A 81 -6.53 6.68 1.56
C ALA A 81 -5.42 7.30 2.42
N TRP A 82 -4.15 6.95 2.16
CA TRP A 82 -3.03 7.54 2.88
C TRP A 82 -2.60 8.91 2.34
N GLU A 83 -2.89 9.23 1.07
CA GLU A 83 -2.48 10.50 0.47
C GLU A 83 -3.19 11.70 1.12
N GLY A 84 -4.49 11.58 1.45
CA GLY A 84 -5.22 12.60 2.20
C GLY A 84 -4.56 12.90 3.55
N LEU A 85 -4.21 11.85 4.32
CA LEU A 85 -3.51 11.98 5.59
C LEU A 85 -2.10 12.55 5.44
N TRP A 86 -1.38 12.15 4.39
CA TRP A 86 -0.06 12.65 4.07
C TRP A 86 -0.04 14.15 3.78
N ARG A 87 -1.04 14.65 3.06
CA ARG A 87 -1.19 16.09 2.77
C ARG A 87 -1.49 16.90 4.04
N ALA A 88 -2.20 16.30 5.00
CA ALA A 88 -2.63 16.97 6.22
C ALA A 88 -1.55 17.05 7.33
N VAL A 89 -0.41 16.37 7.18
CA VAL A 89 0.69 16.44 8.14
C VAL A 89 1.81 17.38 7.69
N LYS A 90 2.56 17.91 8.66
CA LYS A 90 3.66 18.84 8.38
C LYS A 90 4.66 18.25 7.37
N PRO A 91 4.95 18.94 6.26
CA PRO A 91 5.92 18.48 5.26
C PRO A 91 7.28 18.13 5.88
N HIS A 92 7.90 17.06 5.39
CA HIS A 92 9.20 16.53 5.83
C HIS A 92 9.25 16.03 7.28
N SER A 93 8.14 16.07 8.02
CA SER A 93 8.05 15.46 9.35
C SER A 93 8.16 13.94 9.30
N LYS A 94 8.34 13.30 10.46
CA LYS A 94 8.40 11.84 10.55
C LYS A 94 7.12 11.17 10.02
N PRO A 95 5.89 11.58 10.41
CA PRO A 95 4.66 11.02 9.85
C PRO A 95 4.53 11.26 8.35
N HIS A 96 4.92 12.43 7.85
CA HIS A 96 4.93 12.70 6.41
C HIS A 96 5.81 11.71 5.64
N LYS A 97 7.05 11.49 6.11
CA LYS A 97 7.98 10.52 5.48
C LYS A 97 7.46 9.08 5.59
N PHE A 98 6.83 8.73 6.71
CA PHE A 98 6.27 7.42 6.94
C PHE A 98 5.13 7.11 5.96
N LEU A 99 4.11 7.97 5.91
CA LEU A 99 2.98 7.82 4.98
C LEU A 99 3.46 7.79 3.53
N GLN A 100 4.35 8.72 3.15
CA GLN A 100 4.92 8.74 1.80
C GLN A 100 5.68 7.46 1.47
N GLY A 101 6.37 6.86 2.44
CA GLY A 101 7.04 5.59 2.29
C GLY A 101 6.07 4.44 2.02
N LEU A 102 4.98 4.33 2.79
CA LEU A 102 3.92 3.33 2.56
C LEU A 102 3.23 3.53 1.22
N ILE A 103 2.86 4.77 0.87
CA ILE A 103 2.28 5.14 -0.43
C ILE A 103 3.16 4.65 -1.58
N LYS A 104 4.48 4.91 -1.50
CA LYS A 104 5.41 4.49 -2.55
C LYS A 104 5.59 2.99 -2.64
N LEU A 105 5.61 2.27 -1.53
CA LEU A 105 5.66 0.80 -1.55
C LEU A 105 4.38 0.22 -2.16
N SER A 106 3.21 0.74 -1.79
CA SER A 106 1.93 0.34 -2.38
C SER A 106 1.90 0.58 -3.89
N ALA A 107 2.26 1.77 -4.33
CA ALA A 107 2.35 2.11 -5.75
C ALA A 107 3.39 1.28 -6.52
N SER A 108 4.49 0.86 -5.86
CA SER A 108 5.46 -0.06 -6.46
C SER A 108 4.82 -1.41 -6.78
N ILE A 109 4.04 -1.98 -5.85
CA ILE A 109 3.37 -3.27 -6.08
C ILE A 109 2.32 -3.15 -7.19
N LEU A 110 1.57 -2.04 -7.24
CA LEU A 110 0.65 -1.76 -8.33
C LEU A 110 1.37 -1.74 -9.68
N LYS A 111 2.53 -1.08 -9.77
CA LYS A 111 3.37 -1.04 -10.97
C LYS A 111 3.87 -2.42 -11.40
N ILE A 112 4.18 -3.32 -10.46
CA ILE A 112 4.53 -4.71 -10.77
C ILE A 112 3.36 -5.43 -11.44
N ARG A 113 2.12 -5.22 -10.96
CA ARG A 113 0.92 -5.76 -11.61
C ARG A 113 0.77 -5.26 -13.04
N MET A 114 1.03 -3.98 -13.28
CA MET A 114 0.96 -3.37 -14.60
C MET A 114 2.08 -3.86 -15.53
N ALA A 115 3.26 -4.18 -15.00
CA ALA A 115 4.43 -4.60 -15.78
C ALA A 115 4.18 -5.87 -16.60
N LYS A 116 3.21 -6.71 -16.24
CA LYS A 116 2.79 -7.84 -17.06
C LYS A 116 2.25 -7.41 -18.43
N GLN A 117 1.64 -6.23 -18.53
CA GLN A 117 1.08 -5.67 -19.76
C GLN A 117 2.02 -4.62 -20.38
N VAL A 118 2.68 -3.83 -19.53
CA VAL A 118 3.59 -2.76 -19.93
C VAL A 118 4.93 -2.95 -19.21
N PRO A 119 5.90 -3.66 -19.82
CA PRO A 119 7.19 -4.00 -19.17
C PRO A 119 7.95 -2.79 -18.62
N MET A 120 7.80 -1.60 -19.22
CA MET A 120 8.41 -0.36 -18.74
C MET A 120 7.95 0.05 -17.32
N ASP A 121 6.80 -0.44 -16.86
CA ASP A 121 6.32 -0.19 -15.50
C ASP A 121 7.20 -0.83 -14.43
N LEU A 122 8.01 -1.84 -14.78
CA LEU A 122 8.99 -2.45 -13.89
C LEU A 122 10.02 -1.41 -13.38
N VAL A 123 10.52 -0.56 -14.26
CA VAL A 123 11.45 0.53 -13.88
C VAL A 123 10.78 1.52 -12.91
N GLY A 124 9.49 1.81 -13.16
CA GLY A 124 8.68 2.62 -12.23
C GLY A 124 8.53 1.97 -10.87
N ALA A 125 8.27 0.66 -10.83
CA ALA A 125 8.17 -0.12 -9.60
C ALA A 125 9.48 -0.08 -8.79
N GLN A 126 10.62 -0.32 -9.44
CA GLN A 126 11.95 -0.27 -8.80
C GLN A 126 12.24 1.10 -8.18
N ARG A 127 11.97 2.19 -8.91
CA ARG A 127 12.18 3.57 -8.42
C ARG A 127 11.31 3.88 -7.20
N LEU A 128 10.04 3.49 -7.25
CA LEU A 128 9.11 3.67 -6.15
C LEU A 128 9.52 2.85 -4.92
N ALA A 129 9.87 1.57 -5.09
CA ALA A 129 10.36 0.72 -4.02
C ALA A 129 11.59 1.32 -3.34
N LYS A 130 12.62 1.68 -4.12
CA LYS A 130 13.84 2.31 -3.61
C LYS A 130 13.55 3.56 -2.82
N SER A 131 12.74 4.46 -3.37
CA SER A 131 12.36 5.71 -2.71
C SER A 131 11.54 5.48 -1.43
N GLY A 132 10.62 4.49 -1.42
CA GLY A 132 9.87 4.10 -0.24
C GLY A 132 10.77 3.59 0.89
N PHE A 133 11.71 2.71 0.57
CA PHE A 133 12.71 2.21 1.54
C PHE A 133 13.57 3.33 2.12
N GLU A 134 14.04 4.28 1.30
CA GLU A 134 14.85 5.41 1.78
C GLU A 134 14.07 6.33 2.74
N LEU A 135 12.77 6.53 2.51
CA LEU A 135 11.92 7.31 3.40
C LEU A 135 11.68 6.63 4.76
N LEU A 136 11.51 5.29 4.74
CA LEU A 136 11.20 4.51 5.96
C LEU A 136 12.45 4.12 6.76
N LYS A 137 13.63 4.10 6.15
CA LYS A 137 14.89 3.70 6.79
C LYS A 137 15.24 4.53 8.04
N PRO A 138 15.16 5.88 8.05
CA PRO A 138 15.44 6.65 9.27
C PRO A 138 14.45 6.36 10.39
N ILE A 139 13.16 6.13 10.05
CA ILE A 139 12.09 5.88 11.02
C ILE A 139 12.30 4.52 11.69
N LYS A 140 12.67 3.51 10.92
CA LYS A 140 13.01 2.16 11.40
C LYS A 140 14.12 2.20 12.47
N ASN A 141 15.11 3.06 12.30
CA ASN A 141 16.24 3.15 13.22
C ASN A 141 15.88 3.78 14.56
N ASP A 142 14.81 4.60 14.61
CA ASP A 142 14.39 5.31 15.81
C ASP A 142 13.50 4.45 16.72
N ARG A 143 12.66 3.59 16.12
CA ARG A 143 11.65 2.81 16.85
C ARG A 143 11.46 1.44 16.20
N GLU A 144 11.14 0.45 17.03
CA GLU A 144 10.80 -0.90 16.57
C GLU A 144 9.49 -0.88 15.77
N ALA A 145 8.45 -0.25 16.32
CA ALA A 145 7.16 -0.02 15.64
C ALA A 145 6.86 1.48 15.52
N TYR A 146 6.22 1.88 14.43
CA TYR A 146 5.73 3.24 14.23
C TYR A 146 4.32 3.21 13.65
N MET A 147 3.38 3.88 14.30
CA MET A 147 1.96 3.83 13.96
C MET A 147 1.44 2.39 13.77
N GLY A 148 1.84 1.49 14.66
CA GLY A 148 1.46 0.06 14.63
C GLY A 148 2.25 -0.80 13.66
N VAL A 149 3.08 -0.24 12.78
CA VAL A 149 3.86 -1.01 11.81
C VAL A 149 5.22 -1.41 12.40
N GLU A 150 5.46 -2.71 12.50
CA GLU A 150 6.76 -3.32 12.84
C GLU A 150 7.76 -3.10 11.70
N LEU A 151 8.30 -1.88 11.58
CA LEU A 151 9.06 -1.44 10.40
C LEU A 151 10.27 -2.33 10.09
N ILE A 152 10.99 -2.82 11.10
CA ILE A 152 12.18 -3.67 10.89
C ILE A 152 11.78 -4.96 10.19
N SER A 153 10.77 -5.64 10.73
CA SER A 153 10.26 -6.90 10.18
C SER A 153 9.62 -6.68 8.81
N HIS A 154 8.71 -5.71 8.71
CA HIS A 154 7.99 -5.42 7.47
C HIS A 154 8.95 -5.07 6.31
N LEU A 155 9.90 -4.16 6.51
CA LEU A 155 10.86 -3.77 5.48
C LEU A 155 11.81 -4.91 5.09
N LYS A 156 12.15 -5.81 6.03
CA LYS A 156 12.94 -7.02 5.72
C LYS A 156 12.14 -7.96 4.81
N LYS A 157 10.87 -8.24 5.15
CA LYS A 157 9.94 -9.05 4.33
C LYS A 157 9.76 -8.43 2.94
N MET A 158 9.50 -7.12 2.87
CA MET A 158 9.33 -6.38 1.60
C MET A 158 10.57 -6.41 0.72
N LYS A 159 11.76 -6.25 1.28
CA LYS A 159 13.01 -6.35 0.51
C LYS A 159 13.18 -7.73 -0.12
N LYS A 160 12.91 -8.79 0.65
CA LYS A 160 12.97 -10.17 0.14
C LYS A 160 11.95 -10.38 -0.98
N TYR A 161 10.71 -9.92 -0.78
CA TYR A 161 9.64 -10.03 -1.78
C TYR A 161 9.98 -9.30 -3.08
N LEU A 162 10.56 -8.10 -3.01
CA LEU A 162 10.91 -7.26 -4.15
C LEU A 162 12.29 -7.55 -4.75
N GLU A 163 13.08 -8.46 -4.17
CA GLU A 163 14.42 -8.80 -4.67
C GLU A 163 14.45 -9.21 -6.15
N PRO A 164 13.54 -10.08 -6.66
CA PRO A 164 13.50 -10.39 -8.08
C PRO A 164 13.20 -9.16 -8.95
N VAL A 165 12.29 -8.30 -8.50
CA VAL A 165 11.94 -7.04 -9.19
C VAL A 165 13.14 -6.13 -9.29
N MET A 166 13.92 -6.01 -8.22
CA MET A 166 15.15 -5.19 -8.21
C MET A 166 16.25 -5.74 -9.12
N ASN A 167 16.13 -7.03 -9.51
CA ASN A 167 16.99 -7.72 -10.49
C ASN A 167 16.28 -7.91 -11.84
N ASP A 168 15.43 -6.97 -12.24
CA ASP A 168 14.74 -6.90 -13.53
C ASP A 168 13.80 -8.08 -13.84
N THR A 169 13.35 -8.82 -12.82
CA THR A 169 12.42 -9.94 -12.98
C THR A 169 11.00 -9.50 -12.69
N ILE A 170 10.09 -9.71 -13.63
CA ILE A 170 8.64 -9.51 -13.41
C ILE A 170 8.12 -10.68 -12.59
N ILE A 171 7.52 -10.38 -11.45
CA ILE A 171 6.89 -11.35 -10.56
C ILE A 171 5.36 -11.27 -10.63
N GLU A 172 4.70 -12.33 -10.22
CA GLU A 172 3.27 -12.31 -9.97
C GLU A 172 2.97 -11.71 -8.61
N VAL A 173 2.06 -10.72 -8.56
CA VAL A 173 1.58 -10.16 -7.30
C VAL A 173 0.49 -11.08 -6.77
N ASN A 174 0.81 -11.84 -5.74
CA ASN A 174 -0.01 -12.86 -5.11
C ASN A 174 -0.14 -12.61 -3.59
N ASN A 175 -0.59 -13.60 -2.84
CA ASN A 175 -0.77 -13.53 -1.39
C ASN A 175 0.55 -13.49 -0.59
N ASP A 176 1.72 -13.62 -1.24
CA ASP A 176 3.02 -13.54 -0.58
C ASP A 176 3.48 -12.09 -0.32
N VAL A 177 2.75 -11.10 -0.84
CA VAL A 177 3.02 -9.70 -0.49
C VAL A 177 2.96 -9.54 1.02
N PRO A 178 4.03 -9.00 1.66
CA PRO A 178 4.04 -8.80 3.11
C PRO A 178 2.94 -7.85 3.56
N ILE A 179 2.07 -8.30 4.46
CA ILE A 179 1.04 -7.46 5.08
C ILE A 179 1.62 -6.60 6.21
N ILE A 180 0.88 -5.57 6.56
CA ILE A 180 1.08 -4.73 7.74
C ILE A 180 0.27 -5.36 8.88
N GLU A 181 0.96 -5.80 9.93
CA GLU A 181 0.40 -6.44 11.14
C GLU A 181 0.41 -5.46 12.31
#